data_62774c24a24a2ab79fa75abbb3bd06c6
#
_entry.id   62774c24a24a2ab79fa75abbb3bd06c6
#
_cell.length_a   1.000
_cell.length_b   1.000
_cell.length_c   1.000
_cell.angle_alpha   90.00
_cell.angle_beta   90.00
_cell.angle_gamma   90.00
#
_symmetry.space_group_name_H-M   'P 1'
#
loop_
_entity.id
_entity.type
_entity.pdbx_description
1 polymer ?
#
loop_
_entity_poly.entity_id
_entity_poly.type
_entity_poly.pdbx_seq_one_letter_code
_entity_poly.pdbx_strand_id
1 'polypeptide(L)'
;MAIKTYKPITPGMRTYTSLDYSELTKDAKPEKGLTKGKKSGSGRDSFGRISVRHKGGGHKRKYREIDFRRDKIGIPGKVATLEYDPNRSANIALIFYKDGEKRYIIAPKTLKKGATVVSGPEAPIEPGNALPLENIPLGFTVYNIELTLGKGGQIARSAGAGALIAAKEGDYVTLKLPSGEMRMVFKKCFATIGSVGNEDHMNTVDGKAGRKRWKGVRPTVRGMSMNPVDHPHGGGEGRSKGIHPVSPWGQPTKGYKTRKKHKPSSKFIVSRGKKK
;
A
#
# COMPACT_ATOMS: atom_id res chain seq x y z
N MET A 1 15.41 -5.71 1.19
CA MET A 1 16.31 -4.52 1.16
C MET A 1 16.89 -4.32 2.55
N ALA A 2 18.15 -3.94 2.64
CA ALA A 2 18.78 -3.61 3.93
C ALA A 2 18.42 -2.18 4.34
N ILE A 3 18.37 -1.94 5.66
CA ILE A 3 18.21 -0.60 6.21
C ILE A 3 19.60 0.01 6.41
N LYS A 4 19.80 1.19 5.85
CA LYS A 4 21.02 1.97 6.02
C LYS A 4 20.88 2.89 7.24
N THR A 5 21.82 2.77 8.17
CA THR A 5 21.96 3.65 9.33
C THR A 5 23.03 4.70 9.07
N TYR A 6 23.03 5.78 9.84
CA TYR A 6 23.95 6.90 9.66
C TYR A 6 24.65 7.23 10.98
N LYS A 7 25.86 7.79 10.89
CA LYS A 7 26.57 8.30 12.07
C LYS A 7 25.77 9.43 12.72
N PRO A 8 25.65 9.47 14.06
CA PRO A 8 24.81 10.44 14.79
C PRO A 8 25.50 11.81 14.94
N ILE A 9 25.88 12.43 13.83
CA ILE A 9 26.60 13.72 13.83
C ILE A 9 25.68 14.87 14.24
N THR A 10 24.39 14.81 13.90
CA THR A 10 23.39 15.83 14.23
C THR A 10 22.17 15.19 14.91
N PRO A 11 21.36 15.96 15.69
CA PRO A 11 20.16 15.43 16.34
C PRO A 11 19.22 14.70 15.39
N GLY A 12 19.03 15.21 14.16
CA GLY A 12 18.17 14.59 13.14
C GLY A 12 18.75 13.32 12.52
N MET A 13 20.04 13.02 12.73
CA MET A 13 20.71 11.82 12.21
C MET A 13 20.79 10.70 13.25
N ARG A 14 20.54 10.97 14.54
CA ARG A 14 20.65 9.96 15.61
C ARG A 14 19.81 8.72 15.38
N THR A 15 18.58 8.91 14.95
CA THR A 15 17.60 7.82 14.74
C THR A 15 17.23 7.65 13.27
N TYR A 16 17.86 8.43 12.38
CA TYR A 16 17.53 8.39 10.97
C TYR A 16 17.97 7.08 10.33
N THR A 17 17.05 6.47 9.60
CA THR A 17 17.32 5.31 8.75
C THR A 17 16.75 5.53 7.36
N SER A 18 17.39 4.97 6.35
CA SER A 18 16.87 4.95 4.98
C SER A 18 16.93 3.53 4.40
N LEU A 19 16.18 3.31 3.36
CA LEU A 19 16.29 2.08 2.58
C LEU A 19 17.57 2.09 1.76
N ASP A 20 18.18 0.93 1.61
CA ASP A 20 19.21 0.70 0.61
C ASP A 20 18.52 0.38 -0.73
N TYR A 21 18.82 1.17 -1.74
CA TYR A 21 18.26 1.03 -3.08
C TYR A 21 19.12 0.18 -4.02
N SER A 22 20.04 -0.63 -3.49
CA SER A 22 20.97 -1.47 -4.27
C SER A 22 20.26 -2.46 -5.20
N GLU A 23 19.07 -2.93 -4.84
CA GLU A 23 18.26 -3.84 -5.66
C GLU A 23 17.60 -3.16 -6.86
N LEU A 24 17.48 -1.82 -6.83
CA LEU A 24 16.89 -1.08 -7.93
C LEU A 24 17.86 -0.90 -9.08
N THR A 25 17.31 -0.76 -10.27
CA THR A 25 18.12 -0.47 -11.46
C THR A 25 18.69 0.95 -11.34
N LYS A 26 20.02 1.05 -11.32
CA LYS A 26 20.72 2.35 -11.29
C LYS A 26 20.33 3.17 -12.52
N ASP A 27 20.17 4.49 -12.33
CA ASP A 27 19.86 5.47 -13.36
C ASP A 27 18.60 5.21 -14.19
N ALA A 28 17.71 4.35 -13.70
CA ALA A 28 16.43 4.09 -14.35
C ALA A 28 15.56 5.37 -14.35
N LYS A 29 15.20 5.81 -15.55
CA LYS A 29 14.28 6.95 -15.75
C LYS A 29 12.87 6.41 -15.95
N PRO A 30 11.85 7.05 -15.31
CA PRO A 30 10.45 6.64 -15.52
C PRO A 30 10.05 6.73 -16.98
N GLU A 31 9.34 5.71 -17.47
CA GLU A 31 8.80 5.69 -18.84
C GLU A 31 7.81 6.84 -19.04
N LYS A 32 8.09 7.71 -20.01
CA LYS A 32 7.33 8.96 -20.23
C LYS A 32 5.86 8.70 -20.54
N GLY A 33 5.56 7.72 -21.38
CA GLY A 33 4.21 7.36 -21.77
C GLY A 33 3.34 6.82 -20.63
N LEU A 34 3.98 6.27 -19.58
CA LEU A 34 3.30 5.70 -18.40
C LEU A 34 3.32 6.65 -17.19
N THR A 35 3.76 7.90 -17.36
CA THR A 35 3.85 8.85 -16.25
C THR A 35 3.03 10.11 -16.51
N LYS A 36 2.24 10.51 -15.51
CA LYS A 36 1.42 11.73 -15.55
C LYS A 36 1.81 12.70 -14.44
N GLY A 37 1.66 14.00 -14.69
CA GLY A 37 1.80 15.02 -13.65
C GLY A 37 0.73 14.83 -12.57
N LYS A 38 1.13 14.86 -11.29
CA LYS A 38 0.20 14.77 -10.17
C LYS A 38 0.10 16.10 -9.46
N LYS A 39 -1.06 16.78 -9.56
CA LYS A 39 -1.39 17.92 -8.71
C LYS A 39 -1.66 17.44 -7.28
N SER A 40 -1.14 18.13 -6.29
CA SER A 40 -1.47 17.91 -4.88
C SER A 40 -2.62 18.84 -4.51
N GLY A 41 -3.77 18.26 -4.14
CA GLY A 41 -4.92 19.03 -3.63
C GLY A 41 -4.71 19.58 -2.23
N SER A 42 -3.57 19.29 -1.59
CA SER A 42 -3.21 19.74 -0.24
C SER A 42 -4.31 19.55 0.81
N GLY A 43 -5.19 18.57 0.60
CA GLY A 43 -6.33 18.30 1.48
C GLY A 43 -7.44 19.34 1.38
N ARG A 44 -7.50 20.11 0.28
CA ARG A 44 -8.53 21.10 -0.01
C ARG A 44 -9.59 20.56 -0.96
N ASP A 45 -10.82 20.99 -0.77
CA ASP A 45 -11.94 20.76 -1.70
C ASP A 45 -11.93 21.77 -2.86
N SER A 46 -12.97 21.73 -3.72
CA SER A 46 -13.15 22.65 -4.85
C SER A 46 -13.31 24.10 -4.43
N PHE A 47 -13.81 24.37 -3.21
CA PHE A 47 -13.97 25.69 -2.64
C PHE A 47 -12.74 26.18 -1.85
N GLY A 48 -11.64 25.45 -1.88
CA GLY A 48 -10.43 25.75 -1.13
C GLY A 48 -10.50 25.46 0.37
N ARG A 49 -11.59 24.87 0.88
CA ARG A 49 -11.76 24.52 2.29
C ARG A 49 -11.02 23.22 2.62
N ILE A 50 -10.58 23.09 3.87
CA ILE A 50 -9.88 21.89 4.32
C ILE A 50 -10.88 20.75 4.48
N SER A 51 -10.84 19.75 3.57
CA SER A 51 -11.60 18.51 3.66
C SER A 51 -10.81 17.39 4.32
N VAL A 52 -9.48 17.36 4.13
CA VAL A 52 -8.57 16.41 4.78
C VAL A 52 -7.47 17.17 5.49
N ARG A 53 -7.51 17.19 6.83
CA ARG A 53 -6.52 17.89 7.66
C ARG A 53 -5.12 17.27 7.52
N HIS A 54 -4.10 18.05 7.88
CA HIS A 54 -2.70 17.64 7.98
C HIS A 54 -2.09 17.17 6.65
N LYS A 55 -2.58 17.68 5.52
CA LYS A 55 -2.04 17.42 4.18
C LYS A 55 -1.54 18.71 3.53
N GLY A 56 -0.45 18.63 2.76
CA GLY A 56 0.06 19.72 1.94
C GLY A 56 1.56 20.00 2.05
N GLY A 57 2.09 20.79 1.12
CA GLY A 57 3.49 21.23 1.11
C GLY A 57 4.52 20.14 0.87
N GLY A 58 4.16 19.05 0.24
CA GLY A 58 5.07 17.97 -0.11
C GLY A 58 5.79 18.19 -1.42
N HIS A 59 6.86 17.42 -1.67
CA HIS A 59 7.60 17.42 -2.92
C HIS A 59 6.69 17.06 -4.10
N LYS A 60 6.85 17.73 -5.26
CA LYS A 60 6.11 17.44 -6.50
C LYS A 60 6.41 16.00 -6.96
N ARG A 61 5.36 15.23 -7.29
CA ARG A 61 5.46 13.83 -7.69
C ARG A 61 4.86 13.62 -9.06
N LYS A 62 5.48 12.73 -9.84
CA LYS A 62 4.85 12.15 -11.03
C LYS A 62 4.10 10.89 -10.64
N TYR A 63 2.89 10.72 -11.13
CA TYR A 63 2.13 9.48 -10.97
C TYR A 63 2.57 8.49 -12.05
N ARG A 64 2.72 7.23 -11.69
CA ARG A 64 3.00 6.12 -12.60
C ARG A 64 1.76 5.27 -12.76
N GLU A 65 1.40 4.98 -13.98
CA GLU A 65 0.29 4.09 -14.28
C GLU A 65 0.74 2.65 -14.06
N ILE A 66 0.08 1.98 -13.12
CA ILE A 66 0.39 0.60 -12.76
C ILE A 66 -0.70 -0.31 -13.29
N ASP A 67 -0.31 -1.38 -13.94
CA ASP A 67 -1.21 -2.44 -14.34
C ASP A 67 -1.60 -3.29 -13.12
N PHE A 68 -2.78 -3.01 -12.57
CA PHE A 68 -3.36 -3.81 -11.50
C PHE A 68 -4.25 -4.94 -12.04
N ARG A 69 -4.63 -4.88 -13.33
CA ARG A 69 -5.53 -5.87 -13.93
C ARG A 69 -4.80 -7.13 -14.39
N ARG A 70 -3.61 -6.94 -14.93
CA ARG A 70 -2.82 -8.03 -15.49
C ARG A 70 -3.56 -8.78 -16.61
N ASP A 71 -4.27 -8.02 -17.44
CA ASP A 71 -5.18 -8.50 -18.49
C ASP A 71 -4.48 -9.00 -19.77
N LYS A 72 -3.15 -8.90 -19.86
CA LYS A 72 -2.36 -9.50 -20.94
C LYS A 72 -2.15 -11.00 -20.73
N ILE A 73 -3.17 -11.77 -21.08
CA ILE A 73 -3.17 -13.23 -20.91
C ILE A 73 -2.28 -13.90 -21.96
N GLY A 74 -1.41 -14.84 -21.53
CA GLY A 74 -0.56 -15.67 -22.39
C GLY A 74 0.65 -14.95 -23.01
N ILE A 75 0.76 -13.63 -22.88
CA ILE A 75 1.88 -12.89 -23.49
C ILE A 75 3.01 -12.74 -22.46
N PRO A 76 4.20 -13.31 -22.74
CA PRO A 76 5.34 -13.16 -21.86
C PRO A 76 5.90 -11.73 -21.91
N GLY A 77 6.22 -11.20 -20.73
CA GLY A 77 6.87 -9.91 -20.57
C GLY A 77 8.18 -10.03 -19.82
N LYS A 78 9.21 -9.34 -20.27
CA LYS A 78 10.54 -9.30 -19.64
C LYS A 78 10.67 -8.10 -18.73
N VAL A 79 11.18 -8.31 -17.51
CA VAL A 79 11.48 -7.23 -16.56
C VAL A 79 12.66 -6.42 -17.08
N ALA A 80 12.40 -5.18 -17.49
CA ALA A 80 13.43 -4.26 -17.99
C ALA A 80 14.12 -3.52 -16.84
N THR A 81 13.35 -2.94 -15.93
CA THR A 81 13.89 -2.19 -14.78
C THR A 81 13.08 -2.43 -13.51
N LEU A 82 13.74 -2.28 -12.36
CA LEU A 82 13.11 -2.16 -11.04
C LEU A 82 13.28 -0.71 -10.58
N GLU A 83 12.17 -0.04 -10.25
CA GLU A 83 12.15 1.39 -9.99
C GLU A 83 11.50 1.74 -8.65
N TYR A 84 11.96 2.83 -8.06
CA TYR A 84 11.31 3.47 -6.93
C TYR A 84 10.09 4.28 -7.39
N ASP A 85 8.94 4.15 -6.71
CA ASP A 85 7.77 4.99 -6.92
C ASP A 85 7.46 5.83 -5.67
N PRO A 86 7.51 7.18 -5.76
CA PRO A 86 7.21 8.06 -4.62
C PRO A 86 5.73 8.05 -4.20
N ASN A 87 4.85 7.42 -4.96
CA ASN A 87 3.41 7.41 -4.68
C ASN A 87 2.96 6.21 -3.85
N ARG A 88 3.83 5.21 -3.69
CA ARG A 88 3.56 3.98 -2.94
C ARG A 88 4.77 3.52 -2.15
N SER A 89 4.54 2.65 -1.17
CA SER A 89 5.62 2.05 -0.38
C SER A 89 6.35 0.93 -1.14
N ALA A 90 5.66 0.25 -2.05
CA ALA A 90 6.21 -0.82 -2.87
C ALA A 90 7.04 -0.28 -4.03
N ASN A 91 8.09 -0.99 -4.41
CA ASN A 91 8.80 -0.77 -5.67
C ASN A 91 7.96 -1.29 -6.85
N ILE A 92 8.28 -0.81 -8.04
CA ILE A 92 7.61 -1.18 -9.28
C ILE A 92 8.61 -1.77 -10.27
N ALA A 93 8.12 -2.61 -11.17
CA ALA A 93 8.89 -3.17 -12.27
C ALA A 93 8.31 -2.72 -13.60
N LEU A 94 9.15 -2.24 -14.50
CA LEU A 94 8.78 -1.97 -15.89
C LEU A 94 8.92 -3.27 -16.68
N ILE A 95 7.83 -3.67 -17.32
CA ILE A 95 7.75 -4.88 -18.13
C ILE A 95 7.67 -4.50 -19.60
N PHE A 96 8.49 -5.14 -20.43
CA PHE A 96 8.41 -5.10 -21.88
C PHE A 96 7.78 -6.41 -22.34
N TYR A 97 6.60 -6.33 -22.89
CA TYR A 97 5.90 -7.47 -23.45
C TYR A 97 6.39 -7.79 -24.86
N LYS A 98 6.24 -9.04 -25.28
CA LYS A 98 6.69 -9.50 -26.60
C LYS A 98 5.99 -8.77 -27.77
N ASP A 99 4.79 -8.24 -27.53
CA ASP A 99 4.01 -7.41 -28.48
C ASP A 99 4.44 -5.94 -28.52
N GLY A 100 5.51 -5.54 -27.81
CA GLY A 100 6.05 -4.19 -27.77
C GLY A 100 5.40 -3.26 -26.74
N GLU A 101 4.29 -3.64 -26.10
CA GLU A 101 3.68 -2.81 -25.06
C GLU A 101 4.52 -2.82 -23.77
N LYS A 102 4.55 -1.67 -23.11
CA LYS A 102 5.24 -1.50 -21.83
C LYS A 102 4.22 -1.27 -20.74
N ARG A 103 4.37 -1.93 -19.59
CA ARG A 103 3.53 -1.71 -18.41
C ARG A 103 4.34 -1.73 -17.13
N TYR A 104 3.91 -0.96 -16.14
CA TYR A 104 4.41 -1.09 -14.77
C TYR A 104 3.59 -2.09 -13.98
N ILE A 105 4.26 -2.93 -13.20
CA ILE A 105 3.63 -3.81 -12.21
C ILE A 105 4.20 -3.54 -10.83
N ILE A 106 3.52 -3.99 -9.77
CA ILE A 106 4.11 -4.01 -8.42
C ILE A 106 5.17 -5.11 -8.38
N ALA A 107 6.39 -4.75 -7.98
CA ALA A 107 7.50 -5.70 -7.90
C ALA A 107 7.37 -6.62 -6.68
N PRO A 108 7.34 -7.96 -6.85
CA PRO A 108 7.48 -8.89 -5.75
C PRO A 108 8.90 -8.91 -5.20
N LYS A 109 9.07 -9.46 -3.98
CA LYS A 109 10.34 -9.49 -3.24
C LYS A 109 11.49 -10.14 -4.02
N THR A 110 11.22 -11.19 -4.76
CA THR A 110 12.24 -12.02 -5.44
C THR A 110 12.48 -11.67 -6.89
N LEU A 111 11.75 -10.70 -7.45
CA LEU A 111 11.84 -10.36 -8.87
C LEU A 111 13.17 -9.68 -9.19
N LYS A 112 13.85 -10.17 -10.20
CA LYS A 112 15.12 -9.60 -10.69
C LYS A 112 14.95 -9.02 -12.10
N LYS A 113 15.84 -8.09 -12.48
CA LYS A 113 15.96 -7.61 -13.86
C LYS A 113 16.22 -8.79 -14.80
N GLY A 114 15.55 -8.82 -15.93
CA GLY A 114 15.66 -9.88 -16.93
C GLY A 114 14.71 -11.07 -16.73
N ALA A 115 14.08 -11.21 -15.57
CA ALA A 115 13.08 -12.25 -15.33
C ALA A 115 11.88 -12.12 -16.28
N THR A 116 11.24 -13.22 -16.61
CA THR A 116 10.04 -13.26 -17.43
C THR A 116 8.81 -13.33 -16.51
N VAL A 117 7.77 -12.59 -16.85
CA VAL A 117 6.47 -12.59 -16.13
C VAL A 117 5.35 -12.86 -17.13
N VAL A 118 4.42 -13.73 -16.73
CA VAL A 118 3.25 -14.11 -17.54
C VAL A 118 2.00 -13.93 -16.71
N SER A 119 0.90 -13.64 -17.36
CA SER A 119 -0.44 -13.60 -16.75
C SER A 119 -1.35 -14.58 -17.49
N GLY A 120 -2.17 -15.33 -16.76
CA GLY A 120 -3.12 -16.25 -17.35
C GLY A 120 -3.33 -17.52 -16.53
N PRO A 121 -4.34 -18.33 -16.88
CA PRO A 121 -4.63 -19.56 -16.14
C PRO A 121 -3.53 -20.63 -16.25
N GLU A 122 -2.78 -20.62 -17.36
CA GLU A 122 -1.70 -21.58 -17.64
C GLU A 122 -0.31 -21.05 -17.27
N ALA A 123 -0.23 -19.86 -16.65
CA ALA A 123 1.04 -19.28 -16.26
C ALA A 123 1.75 -20.16 -15.21
N PRO A 124 3.09 -20.29 -15.26
CA PRO A 124 3.84 -21.06 -14.26
C PRO A 124 3.68 -20.42 -12.86
N ILE A 125 3.74 -21.27 -11.82
CA ILE A 125 3.59 -20.84 -10.43
C ILE A 125 4.90 -20.23 -9.92
N GLU A 126 5.25 -19.07 -10.46
CA GLU A 126 6.45 -18.33 -10.13
C GLU A 126 6.14 -16.92 -9.61
N PRO A 127 7.02 -16.36 -8.72
CA PRO A 127 6.81 -15.02 -8.19
C PRO A 127 6.73 -13.96 -9.29
N GLY A 128 5.63 -13.18 -9.28
CA GLY A 128 5.37 -12.14 -10.29
C GLY A 128 4.36 -12.52 -11.35
N ASN A 129 4.09 -13.81 -11.54
CA ASN A 129 3.05 -14.29 -12.45
C ASN A 129 1.67 -14.11 -11.82
N ALA A 130 0.69 -13.78 -12.66
CA ALA A 130 -0.69 -13.54 -12.23
C ALA A 130 -1.60 -14.64 -12.77
N LEU A 131 -2.33 -15.31 -11.86
CA LEU A 131 -3.23 -16.41 -12.15
C LEU A 131 -4.58 -16.19 -11.46
N PRO A 132 -5.65 -16.85 -11.96
CA PRO A 132 -6.87 -17.05 -11.18
C PRO A 132 -6.58 -17.79 -9.88
N LEU A 133 -7.24 -17.42 -8.78
CA LEU A 133 -7.03 -18.03 -7.47
C LEU A 133 -7.27 -19.55 -7.46
N GLU A 134 -8.15 -20.05 -8.34
CA GLU A 134 -8.42 -21.50 -8.47
C GLU A 134 -7.18 -22.28 -8.91
N ASN A 135 -6.29 -21.68 -9.71
CA ASN A 135 -5.11 -22.37 -10.26
C ASN A 135 -3.89 -22.28 -9.34
N ILE A 136 -3.94 -21.46 -8.27
CA ILE A 136 -2.81 -21.33 -7.33
C ILE A 136 -3.00 -22.32 -6.18
N PRO A 137 -2.03 -23.18 -5.86
CA PRO A 137 -2.15 -24.18 -4.79
C PRO A 137 -2.39 -23.57 -3.39
N LEU A 138 -2.90 -24.38 -2.46
CA LEU A 138 -3.03 -24.01 -1.05
C LEU A 138 -1.65 -23.75 -0.44
N GLY A 139 -1.60 -22.86 0.55
CA GLY A 139 -0.37 -22.50 1.25
C GLY A 139 0.52 -21.48 0.52
N PHE A 140 0.21 -21.13 -0.74
CA PHE A 140 0.95 -20.08 -1.44
C PHE A 140 0.58 -18.70 -0.94
N THR A 141 1.58 -17.82 -0.93
CA THR A 141 1.39 -16.40 -0.67
C THR A 141 1.11 -15.66 -1.97
N VAL A 142 0.12 -14.78 -1.96
CA VAL A 142 -0.31 -13.99 -3.12
C VAL A 142 -0.46 -12.52 -2.77
N TYR A 143 -0.30 -11.65 -3.74
CA TYR A 143 -0.49 -10.21 -3.60
C TYR A 143 -1.26 -9.63 -4.81
N ASN A 144 -1.56 -8.34 -4.81
CA ASN A 144 -2.33 -7.67 -5.87
C ASN A 144 -3.62 -8.41 -6.21
N ILE A 145 -4.40 -8.76 -5.19
CA ILE A 145 -5.56 -9.64 -5.27
C ILE A 145 -6.79 -8.86 -5.69
N GLU A 146 -7.51 -9.35 -6.69
CA GLU A 146 -8.83 -8.84 -7.06
C GLU A 146 -9.91 -9.22 -6.05
N LEU A 147 -10.91 -8.34 -5.91
CA LEU A 147 -12.14 -8.62 -5.16
C LEU A 147 -13.36 -8.79 -6.07
N THR A 148 -13.28 -8.24 -7.26
CA THR A 148 -14.33 -8.26 -8.30
C THR A 148 -13.64 -8.52 -9.62
N LEU A 149 -14.15 -9.43 -10.40
CA LEU A 149 -13.59 -9.81 -11.70
C LEU A 149 -13.34 -8.59 -12.60
N GLY A 150 -12.16 -8.53 -13.21
CA GLY A 150 -11.77 -7.51 -14.18
C GLY A 150 -11.55 -6.11 -13.61
N LYS A 151 -11.75 -5.90 -12.29
CA LYS A 151 -11.55 -4.61 -11.65
C LYS A 151 -10.08 -4.31 -11.37
N GLY A 152 -9.24 -5.33 -11.35
CA GLY A 152 -7.84 -5.26 -10.97
C GLY A 152 -7.61 -5.42 -9.47
N GLY A 153 -6.38 -5.71 -9.09
CA GLY A 153 -5.99 -5.99 -7.72
C GLY A 153 -6.27 -4.83 -6.77
N GLN A 154 -6.85 -5.14 -5.61
CA GLN A 154 -7.26 -4.16 -4.60
C GLN A 154 -6.62 -4.42 -3.23
N ILE A 155 -6.30 -5.67 -2.91
CA ILE A 155 -5.75 -6.10 -1.63
C ILE A 155 -4.28 -6.49 -1.77
N ALA A 156 -3.51 -6.37 -0.68
CA ALA A 156 -2.10 -6.74 -0.58
C ALA A 156 -1.22 -6.07 -1.66
N ARG A 157 -1.21 -4.72 -1.69
CA ARG A 157 -0.42 -3.93 -2.65
C ARG A 157 0.68 -3.09 -2.02
N SER A 158 0.70 -2.98 -0.70
CA SER A 158 1.72 -2.22 0.03
C SER A 158 2.99 -3.05 0.20
N ALA A 159 4.11 -2.39 0.45
CA ALA A 159 5.40 -3.04 0.73
C ALA A 159 5.26 -4.13 1.80
N GLY A 160 5.88 -5.29 1.57
CA GLY A 160 5.84 -6.44 2.45
C GLY A 160 4.49 -7.16 2.56
N ALA A 161 3.45 -6.67 1.89
CA ALA A 161 2.13 -7.28 1.99
C ALA A 161 2.03 -8.56 1.14
N GLY A 162 1.40 -9.59 1.71
CA GLY A 162 1.02 -10.82 1.06
C GLY A 162 -0.14 -11.45 1.82
N ALA A 163 -0.98 -12.19 1.14
CA ALA A 163 -2.07 -12.98 1.73
C ALA A 163 -1.82 -14.44 1.45
N LEU A 164 -2.10 -15.29 2.43
CA LEU A 164 -1.94 -16.75 2.31
C LEU A 164 -3.25 -17.36 1.81
N ILE A 165 -3.20 -18.28 0.85
CA ILE A 165 -4.33 -19.09 0.43
C ILE A 165 -4.54 -20.19 1.48
N ALA A 166 -5.62 -20.08 2.26
CA ALA A 166 -5.89 -20.97 3.38
C ALA A 166 -6.79 -22.14 3.02
N ALA A 167 -7.84 -21.92 2.22
CA ALA A 167 -8.77 -22.95 1.80
C ALA A 167 -9.41 -22.60 0.45
N LYS A 168 -9.92 -23.62 -0.24
CA LYS A 168 -10.71 -23.48 -1.47
C LYS A 168 -11.98 -24.31 -1.30
N GLU A 169 -13.13 -23.66 -1.33
CA GLU A 169 -14.43 -24.29 -1.11
C GLU A 169 -15.45 -23.75 -2.12
N GLY A 170 -15.99 -24.64 -2.93
CA GLY A 170 -16.97 -24.30 -3.96
C GLY A 170 -16.46 -23.22 -4.93
N ASP A 171 -17.15 -22.09 -4.97
CA ASP A 171 -16.79 -20.96 -5.85
C ASP A 171 -15.88 -19.90 -5.19
N TYR A 172 -15.47 -20.13 -3.95
CA TYR A 172 -14.70 -19.18 -3.18
C TYR A 172 -13.36 -19.75 -2.70
N VAL A 173 -12.39 -18.87 -2.61
CA VAL A 173 -11.08 -19.13 -2.02
C VAL A 173 -10.96 -18.28 -0.76
N THR A 174 -10.63 -18.91 0.36
CA THR A 174 -10.42 -18.24 1.65
C THR A 174 -8.98 -17.79 1.77
N LEU A 175 -8.78 -16.49 1.91
CA LEU A 175 -7.48 -15.86 2.05
C LEU A 175 -7.27 -15.36 3.48
N LYS A 176 -6.11 -15.65 4.06
CA LYS A 176 -5.62 -15.03 5.30
C LYS A 176 -4.87 -13.77 4.95
N LEU A 177 -5.47 -12.61 5.25
CA LEU A 177 -4.91 -11.29 4.95
C LEU A 177 -3.80 -10.91 5.93
N PRO A 178 -2.94 -9.92 5.59
CA PRO A 178 -1.91 -9.40 6.51
C PRO A 178 -2.46 -8.89 7.85
N SER A 179 -3.71 -8.44 7.88
CA SER A 179 -4.43 -8.03 9.11
C SER A 179 -4.83 -9.19 10.02
N GLY A 180 -4.65 -10.45 9.57
CA GLY A 180 -5.16 -11.64 10.23
C GLY A 180 -6.62 -11.97 9.90
N GLU A 181 -7.34 -11.11 9.16
CA GLU A 181 -8.71 -11.39 8.71
C GLU A 181 -8.70 -12.54 7.70
N MET A 182 -9.60 -13.51 7.88
CA MET A 182 -9.88 -14.56 6.89
C MET A 182 -11.07 -14.13 6.03
N ARG A 183 -10.85 -14.04 4.73
CA ARG A 183 -11.83 -13.52 3.80
C ARG A 183 -11.98 -14.39 2.56
N MET A 184 -13.22 -14.61 2.17
CA MET A 184 -13.57 -15.29 0.91
C MET A 184 -13.46 -14.34 -0.26
N VAL A 185 -12.88 -14.83 -1.36
CA VAL A 185 -12.77 -14.14 -2.66
C VAL A 185 -13.19 -15.16 -3.74
N PHE A 186 -13.86 -14.67 -4.77
CA PHE A 186 -14.33 -15.53 -5.86
C PHE A 186 -13.13 -16.19 -6.59
N LYS A 187 -13.21 -17.49 -6.85
CA LYS A 187 -12.10 -18.29 -7.36
C LYS A 187 -11.51 -17.85 -8.69
N LYS A 188 -12.31 -17.24 -9.57
CA LYS A 188 -11.85 -16.70 -10.86
C LYS A 188 -11.15 -15.34 -10.76
N CYS A 189 -11.16 -14.69 -9.58
CA CYS A 189 -10.41 -13.45 -9.37
C CYS A 189 -8.91 -13.69 -9.50
N PHE A 190 -8.22 -12.76 -10.16
CA PHE A 190 -6.77 -12.84 -10.35
C PHE A 190 -6.01 -12.41 -9.09
N ALA A 191 -4.89 -13.07 -8.89
CA ALA A 191 -3.89 -12.69 -7.89
C ALA A 191 -2.49 -12.93 -8.45
N THR A 192 -1.51 -12.21 -7.92
CA THR A 192 -0.11 -12.39 -8.32
C THR A 192 0.63 -13.19 -7.26
N ILE A 193 1.46 -14.15 -7.70
CA ILE A 193 2.20 -15.07 -6.80
C ILE A 193 3.35 -14.33 -6.12
N GLY A 194 3.53 -14.60 -4.82
CA GLY A 194 4.58 -14.05 -3.98
C GLY A 194 4.10 -12.99 -3.00
N SER A 195 5.01 -12.27 -2.40
CA SER A 195 4.77 -11.09 -1.55
C SER A 195 5.36 -9.84 -2.19
N VAL A 196 4.80 -8.69 -1.86
CA VAL A 196 5.32 -7.40 -2.34
C VAL A 196 6.70 -7.15 -1.76
N GLY A 197 7.63 -6.68 -2.58
CA GLY A 197 8.97 -6.30 -2.15
C GLY A 197 8.99 -5.08 -1.22
N ASN A 198 10.22 -4.64 -0.83
CA ASN A 198 10.47 -3.48 0.02
C ASN A 198 9.85 -3.59 1.43
N GLU A 199 9.88 -4.78 2.03
CA GLU A 199 9.28 -5.06 3.35
C GLU A 199 9.81 -4.18 4.47
N ASP A 200 11.09 -3.78 4.42
CA ASP A 200 11.72 -2.91 5.42
C ASP A 200 11.27 -1.45 5.38
N HIS A 201 10.42 -1.07 4.43
CA HIS A 201 9.89 0.30 4.33
C HIS A 201 9.23 0.77 5.65
N MET A 202 8.55 -0.13 6.36
CA MET A 202 7.90 0.18 7.63
C MET A 202 8.89 0.46 8.77
N ASN A 203 10.11 -0.07 8.68
CA ASN A 203 11.16 0.05 9.70
C ASN A 203 11.99 1.34 9.53
N THR A 204 11.72 2.15 8.51
CA THR A 204 12.44 3.41 8.27
C THR A 204 11.98 4.51 9.23
N VAL A 205 12.94 5.25 9.78
CA VAL A 205 12.70 6.36 10.70
C VAL A 205 13.10 7.68 10.04
N ASP A 206 12.18 8.66 10.00
CA ASP A 206 12.44 9.94 9.35
C ASP A 206 13.47 10.83 10.08
N GLY A 207 13.69 10.63 11.37
CA GLY A 207 14.67 11.33 12.19
C GLY A 207 14.37 12.80 12.49
N LYS A 208 13.65 13.52 11.61
CA LYS A 208 13.27 14.93 11.82
C LYS A 208 11.89 15.26 11.21
N ALA A 209 11.22 16.26 11.80
CA ALA A 209 9.90 16.71 11.37
C ALA A 209 9.88 17.24 9.92
N GLY A 210 10.96 17.87 9.47
CA GLY A 210 11.08 18.39 8.11
C GLY A 210 10.92 17.31 7.02
N ARG A 211 11.36 16.06 7.27
CA ARG A 211 11.15 14.97 6.31
C ARG A 211 9.69 14.61 6.14
N LYS A 212 8.90 14.62 7.23
CA LYS A 212 7.44 14.47 7.13
C LYS A 212 6.81 15.60 6.33
N ARG A 213 7.32 16.83 6.48
CA ARG A 213 6.90 17.97 5.66
C ARG A 213 7.15 17.74 4.17
N TRP A 214 8.33 17.22 3.80
CA TRP A 214 8.65 16.88 2.42
C TRP A 214 7.74 15.78 1.84
N LYS A 215 7.26 14.88 2.68
CA LYS A 215 6.28 13.84 2.31
C LYS A 215 4.84 14.38 2.18
N GLY A 216 4.62 15.67 2.49
CA GLY A 216 3.31 16.31 2.41
C GLY A 216 2.46 16.19 3.66
N VAL A 217 3.05 15.78 4.79
CA VAL A 217 2.38 15.70 6.08
C VAL A 217 2.60 17.00 6.85
N ARG A 218 1.53 17.72 7.19
CA ARG A 218 1.57 18.94 8.01
C ARG A 218 1.58 18.58 9.50
N PRO A 219 2.07 19.48 10.37
CA PRO A 219 2.02 19.28 11.82
C PRO A 219 0.60 19.07 12.31
N THR A 220 0.46 18.28 13.38
CA THR A 220 -0.80 18.01 14.05
C THR A 220 -0.77 18.59 15.46
N VAL A 221 -1.71 19.47 15.77
CA VAL A 221 -1.93 19.98 17.12
C VAL A 221 -2.84 19.00 17.87
N ARG A 222 -2.51 18.70 19.12
CA ARG A 222 -3.34 17.85 19.98
C ARG A 222 -4.58 18.61 20.43
N GLY A 223 -5.74 17.96 20.50
CA GLY A 223 -7.00 18.55 20.93
C GLY A 223 -6.91 19.26 22.30
N MET A 224 -6.08 18.73 23.21
CA MET A 224 -5.84 19.34 24.53
C MET A 224 -5.14 20.71 24.48
N SER A 225 -4.48 21.04 23.36
CA SER A 225 -3.78 22.31 23.14
C SER A 225 -4.61 23.28 22.31
N MET A 226 -5.90 22.98 22.14
CA MET A 226 -6.86 23.81 21.40
C MET A 226 -7.83 24.49 22.37
N ASN A 227 -8.58 25.46 21.86
CA ASN A 227 -9.66 26.08 22.61
C ASN A 227 -10.90 25.14 22.66
N PRO A 228 -11.82 25.33 23.63
CA PRO A 228 -13.03 24.51 23.73
C PRO A 228 -13.90 24.49 22.47
N VAL A 229 -13.92 25.59 21.72
CA VAL A 229 -14.64 25.72 20.45
C VAL A 229 -14.07 24.82 19.34
N ASP A 230 -12.77 24.54 19.38
CA ASP A 230 -12.07 23.81 18.31
C ASP A 230 -12.04 22.29 18.55
N HIS A 231 -12.08 21.89 19.81
CA HIS A 231 -12.01 20.47 20.17
C HIS A 231 -12.67 20.22 21.54
N PRO A 232 -13.41 19.10 21.71
CA PRO A 232 -14.00 18.72 23.01
C PRO A 232 -12.97 18.56 24.14
N HIS A 233 -11.70 18.33 23.84
CA HIS A 233 -10.61 18.26 24.82
C HIS A 233 -9.94 19.61 25.09
N GLY A 234 -10.41 20.68 24.48
CA GLY A 234 -9.82 22.01 24.61
C GLY A 234 -10.21 22.70 25.90
N GLY A 235 -9.43 23.71 26.27
CA GLY A 235 -9.64 24.52 27.47
C GLY A 235 -9.15 23.86 28.77
N GLY A 236 -9.48 24.48 29.90
CA GLY A 236 -9.08 24.06 31.24
C GLY A 236 -7.71 24.60 31.67
N GLU A 237 -7.41 24.51 32.94
CA GLU A 237 -6.11 24.84 33.52
C GLU A 237 -5.22 23.57 33.59
N GLY A 238 -4.01 23.67 33.07
CA GLY A 238 -3.03 22.58 33.05
C GLY A 238 -3.45 21.38 32.17
N ARG A 239 -3.17 20.17 32.65
CA ARG A 239 -3.52 18.92 31.95
C ARG A 239 -4.95 18.47 32.26
N SER A 240 -5.94 19.13 31.71
CA SER A 240 -7.33 18.66 31.83
C SER A 240 -7.52 17.32 31.10
N LYS A 241 -8.00 16.29 31.81
CA LYS A 241 -8.26 14.94 31.25
C LYS A 241 -9.67 14.42 31.59
N GLY A 242 -10.59 15.28 32.00
CA GLY A 242 -11.88 14.87 32.50
C GLY A 242 -12.84 14.20 31.53
N ILE A 243 -12.44 14.02 30.26
CA ILE A 243 -13.33 13.55 29.20
C ILE A 243 -12.78 12.28 28.53
N HIS A 244 -13.67 11.37 28.18
CA HIS A 244 -13.34 10.19 27.36
C HIS A 244 -12.67 10.61 26.03
N PRO A 245 -11.66 9.89 25.53
CA PRO A 245 -11.01 10.24 24.29
C PRO A 245 -11.98 10.27 23.11
N VAL A 246 -12.16 11.46 22.54
CA VAL A 246 -13.09 11.69 21.41
C VAL A 246 -12.36 12.40 20.25
N SER A 247 -12.96 12.30 19.07
CA SER A 247 -12.56 13.07 17.90
C SER A 247 -13.03 14.53 18.01
N PRO A 248 -12.58 15.47 17.13
CA PRO A 248 -13.10 16.83 17.11
C PRO A 248 -14.61 16.94 16.94
N TRP A 249 -15.23 15.90 16.42
CA TRP A 249 -16.70 15.81 16.24
C TRP A 249 -17.42 15.07 17.37
N GLY A 250 -16.74 14.82 18.51
CA GLY A 250 -17.31 14.15 19.67
C GLY A 250 -17.42 12.63 19.59
N GLN A 251 -17.00 12.01 18.49
CA GLN A 251 -17.04 10.55 18.33
C GLN A 251 -15.97 9.87 19.19
N PRO A 252 -16.32 8.85 20.00
CA PRO A 252 -15.35 8.09 20.77
C PRO A 252 -14.25 7.48 19.90
N THR A 253 -12.98 7.67 20.30
CA THR A 253 -11.82 7.19 19.52
C THR A 253 -11.28 5.84 19.98
N LYS A 254 -11.66 5.38 21.16
CA LYS A 254 -11.30 4.07 21.71
C LYS A 254 -12.51 3.18 21.88
N GLY A 255 -12.40 1.92 21.44
CA GLY A 255 -13.42 0.90 21.62
C GLY A 255 -14.64 1.01 20.70
N TYR A 256 -14.91 2.14 20.11
CA TYR A 256 -16.07 2.34 19.23
C TYR A 256 -15.92 1.60 17.90
N LYS A 257 -16.91 0.78 17.55
CA LYS A 257 -16.95 0.00 16.32
C LYS A 257 -17.50 0.88 15.18
N THR A 258 -16.60 1.38 14.31
CA THR A 258 -16.96 2.29 13.19
C THR A 258 -17.53 1.58 11.97
N ARG A 259 -17.30 0.26 11.82
CA ARG A 259 -17.84 -0.52 10.70
C ARG A 259 -19.36 -0.63 10.82
N LYS A 260 -20.10 -0.28 9.77
CA LYS A 260 -21.56 -0.47 9.72
C LYS A 260 -21.92 -1.95 9.92
N LYS A 261 -22.93 -2.24 10.75
CA LYS A 261 -23.38 -3.61 11.07
C LYS A 261 -23.78 -4.39 9.81
N HIS A 262 -24.59 -3.78 8.95
CA HIS A 262 -25.16 -4.38 7.72
C HIS A 262 -24.36 -4.03 6.45
N LYS A 263 -23.03 -4.06 6.53
CA LYS A 263 -22.22 -3.84 5.33
C LYS A 263 -22.24 -5.09 4.44
N PRO A 264 -22.63 -5.01 3.13
CA PRO A 264 -22.74 -6.18 2.23
C PRO A 264 -21.48 -7.04 2.18
N SER A 265 -20.31 -6.43 2.28
CA SER A 265 -19.03 -7.16 2.29
C SER A 265 -18.78 -7.98 3.57
N SER A 266 -19.68 -7.95 4.56
CA SER A 266 -19.52 -8.74 5.80
C SER A 266 -19.75 -10.23 5.58
N LYS A 267 -20.54 -10.62 4.55
CA LYS A 267 -20.79 -12.01 4.18
C LYS A 267 -19.52 -12.74 3.69
N PHE A 268 -18.53 -12.01 3.21
CA PHE A 268 -17.25 -12.58 2.74
C PHE A 268 -16.18 -12.69 3.84
N ILE A 269 -16.47 -12.28 5.07
CA ILE A 269 -15.52 -12.36 6.19
C ILE A 269 -15.86 -13.61 7.01
N VAL A 270 -14.98 -14.61 6.95
CA VAL A 270 -15.10 -15.84 7.71
C VAL A 270 -14.71 -15.60 9.17
N SER A 271 -13.55 -14.95 9.38
CA SER A 271 -13.03 -14.66 10.71
C SER A 271 -12.31 -13.32 10.70
N ARG A 272 -12.49 -12.55 11.77
CA ARG A 272 -11.68 -11.35 12.02
C ARG A 272 -10.44 -11.77 12.80
N GLY A 273 -9.27 -11.28 12.39
CA GLY A 273 -8.03 -11.54 13.11
C GLY A 273 -8.20 -11.21 14.60
N LYS A 274 -7.59 -12.00 15.48
CA LYS A 274 -7.58 -11.73 16.92
C LYS A 274 -7.00 -10.34 17.14
N LYS A 275 -7.70 -9.51 17.91
CA LYS A 275 -7.10 -8.30 18.47
C LYS A 275 -5.96 -8.75 19.38
N LYS A 276 -4.74 -8.30 19.08
CA LYS A 276 -3.65 -8.36 20.05
C LYS A 276 -3.94 -7.40 21.18
#